data_71fd8b66d89b8c50497401fac1a8814c
#
_entry.id   71fd8b66d89b8c50497401fac1a8814c
#
_cell.length_a   1.000
_cell.length_b   1.000
_cell.length_c   1.000
_cell.angle_alpha   90.00
_cell.angle_beta   90.00
_cell.angle_gamma   90.00
#
_symmetry.space_group_name_H-M   'P 1'
#
loop_
_entity.id
_entity.type
_entity.pdbx_description
1 polymer ?
#
loop_
_entity_poly.entity_id
_entity_poly.type
_entity_poly.pdbx_seq_one_letter_code
_entity_poly.pdbx_strand_id
1 'polypeptide(L)'
;MNKIGYGILCVLATCAASLAQAQPLVATRYADFDRYVLALSWQTGFCQSLHAEKRPEPDECRLQKEQADKTHFLTVHGLWPSLPKSVAARGVDERRWVRYGCASRPIPNAPEVRASRKCDAEETGLSLEMAAKLSDVMPGAGGNSCLDRYEYARHGVCFGFDPDAWFGTMVRMNHEVKASPVGTFLAANYGKTVSRSEMTAAVEKAWGKNAAKSLALRCDGNPAWLTEIQFTLKASTINAPLSKSSFVPQPHPGNCGSTFTLDAGSRFTLAVLPDTQFYSRYSIDQF
;
A
#
# COMPACT_ATOMS: atom_id res chain seq x y z
N MET A 1 47.06 43.29 -43.01
CA MET A 1 46.54 43.20 -41.64
C MET A 1 45.36 42.28 -41.66
N ASN A 2 45.59 40.98 -41.37
CA ASN A 2 44.56 39.94 -41.36
C ASN A 2 43.98 39.78 -39.96
N LYS A 3 42.67 39.98 -39.79
CA LYS A 3 41.93 39.68 -38.57
C LYS A 3 41.37 38.28 -38.64
N ILE A 4 41.91 37.36 -37.82
CA ILE A 4 41.41 36.00 -37.65
C ILE A 4 40.32 36.08 -36.54
N GLY A 5 39.05 35.81 -36.93
CA GLY A 5 37.93 35.72 -36.02
C GLY A 5 37.86 34.29 -35.45
N TYR A 6 37.99 34.13 -34.14
CA TYR A 6 37.72 32.89 -33.44
C TYR A 6 36.19 32.76 -33.16
N GLY A 7 35.55 31.84 -33.88
CA GLY A 7 34.20 31.44 -33.56
C GLY A 7 34.19 30.47 -32.36
N ILE A 8 33.54 30.88 -31.28
CA ILE A 8 33.29 30.00 -30.11
C ILE A 8 32.08 29.12 -30.44
N LEU A 9 32.32 27.83 -30.59
CA LEU A 9 31.29 26.81 -30.78
C LEU A 9 30.77 26.41 -29.36
N CYS A 10 29.63 26.96 -28.97
CA CYS A 10 28.92 26.46 -27.72
C CYS A 10 28.24 25.14 -28.05
N VAL A 11 28.81 24.04 -27.56
CA VAL A 11 28.14 22.72 -27.55
C VAL A 11 27.15 22.71 -26.38
N LEU A 12 25.87 22.85 -26.70
CA LEU A 12 24.78 22.63 -25.72
C LEU A 12 24.67 21.11 -25.50
N ALA A 13 25.25 20.65 -24.35
CA ALA A 13 25.02 19.30 -23.87
C ALA A 13 23.59 19.24 -23.29
N THR A 14 22.65 18.66 -24.05
CA THR A 14 21.31 18.31 -23.56
C THR A 14 21.43 17.12 -22.63
N CYS A 15 21.43 17.34 -21.32
CA CYS A 15 21.21 16.30 -20.33
C CYS A 15 19.76 15.77 -20.50
N ALA A 16 19.59 14.71 -21.26
CA ALA A 16 18.37 13.91 -21.24
C ALA A 16 18.29 13.22 -19.88
N ALA A 17 17.52 13.79 -18.94
CA ALA A 17 17.13 13.11 -17.73
C ALA A 17 16.31 11.87 -18.15
N SER A 18 16.92 10.70 -18.10
CA SER A 18 16.22 9.43 -18.24
C SER A 18 15.24 9.34 -17.07
N LEU A 19 13.94 9.54 -17.35
CA LEU A 19 12.88 9.16 -16.43
C LEU A 19 13.00 7.64 -16.25
N ALA A 20 13.55 7.21 -15.13
CA ALA A 20 13.58 5.81 -14.76
C ALA A 20 12.13 5.35 -14.69
N GLN A 21 11.65 4.69 -15.73
CA GLN A 21 10.33 4.04 -15.72
C GLN A 21 10.38 2.93 -14.69
N ALA A 22 9.42 2.94 -13.75
CA ALA A 22 9.27 1.86 -12.80
C ALA A 22 9.17 0.53 -13.56
N GLN A 23 9.93 -0.47 -13.13
CA GLN A 23 9.89 -1.80 -13.73
C GLN A 23 8.47 -2.37 -13.67
N PRO A 24 8.00 -3.05 -14.73
CA PRO A 24 6.67 -3.65 -14.73
C PRO A 24 6.60 -4.80 -13.74
N LEU A 25 5.50 -4.89 -13.01
CA LEU A 25 5.21 -6.01 -12.12
C LEU A 25 4.87 -7.24 -12.96
N VAL A 26 5.71 -8.27 -12.89
CA VAL A 26 5.57 -9.52 -13.65
C VAL A 26 5.68 -10.71 -12.71
N ALA A 27 4.68 -11.58 -12.70
CA ALA A 27 4.75 -12.86 -12.02
C ALA A 27 5.56 -13.85 -12.87
N THR A 28 6.64 -14.40 -12.31
CA THR A 28 7.47 -15.42 -12.97
C THR A 28 7.01 -16.85 -12.63
N ARG A 29 6.15 -16.99 -11.60
CA ARG A 29 5.54 -18.24 -11.15
C ARG A 29 4.07 -17.99 -10.81
N TYR A 30 3.22 -19.00 -10.92
CA TYR A 30 1.79 -18.93 -10.58
C TYR A 30 1.07 -17.72 -11.21
N ALA A 31 1.43 -17.35 -12.44
CA ALA A 31 0.91 -16.17 -13.14
C ALA A 31 -0.55 -16.33 -13.63
N ASP A 32 -1.19 -17.44 -13.33
CA ASP A 32 -2.53 -17.82 -13.77
C ASP A 32 -3.66 -17.35 -12.83
N PHE A 33 -3.44 -16.23 -12.16
CA PHE A 33 -4.45 -15.48 -11.41
C PHE A 33 -4.98 -14.29 -12.24
N ASP A 34 -6.16 -13.78 -11.89
CA ASP A 34 -6.87 -12.76 -12.69
C ASP A 34 -7.04 -11.41 -12.00
N ARG A 35 -6.83 -11.35 -10.68
CA ARG A 35 -7.14 -10.17 -9.86
C ARG A 35 -6.06 -9.90 -8.81
N TYR A 36 -6.01 -8.62 -8.40
CA TYR A 36 -5.38 -8.19 -7.17
C TYR A 36 -6.41 -7.53 -6.26
N VAL A 37 -6.19 -7.58 -4.96
CA VAL A 37 -6.80 -6.68 -3.99
C VAL A 37 -5.76 -5.66 -3.58
N LEU A 38 -5.98 -4.39 -3.91
CA LEU A 38 -5.22 -3.27 -3.35
C LEU A 38 -5.87 -2.91 -2.01
N ALA A 39 -5.15 -3.08 -0.92
CA ALA A 39 -5.58 -2.74 0.43
C ALA A 39 -4.85 -1.47 0.91
N LEU A 40 -5.63 -0.47 1.31
CA LEU A 40 -5.15 0.81 1.80
C LEU A 40 -5.72 1.06 3.20
N SER A 41 -4.86 1.17 4.20
CA SER A 41 -5.27 1.46 5.56
C SER A 41 -5.68 2.91 5.73
N TRP A 42 -6.80 3.14 6.41
CA TRP A 42 -7.07 4.42 7.07
C TRP A 42 -6.25 4.41 8.35
N GLN A 43 -5.08 5.02 8.31
CA GLN A 43 -4.03 4.80 9.31
C GLN A 43 -4.49 5.09 10.74
N THR A 44 -5.16 6.22 10.95
CA THR A 44 -5.67 6.59 12.29
C THR A 44 -6.74 5.64 12.80
N GLY A 45 -7.63 5.16 11.94
CA GLY A 45 -8.64 4.17 12.30
C GLY A 45 -8.05 2.80 12.60
N PHE A 46 -7.04 2.38 11.86
CA PHE A 46 -6.27 1.17 12.16
C PHE A 46 -5.63 1.25 13.57
N CYS A 47 -4.95 2.36 13.87
CA CYS A 47 -4.34 2.58 15.18
C CYS A 47 -5.39 2.64 16.30
N GLN A 48 -6.55 3.25 16.04
CA GLN A 48 -7.68 3.28 16.96
C GLN A 48 -8.18 1.86 17.30
N SER A 49 -8.23 0.96 16.32
CA SER A 49 -8.63 -0.44 16.54
C SER A 49 -7.66 -1.18 17.46
N LEU A 50 -6.35 -1.01 17.24
CA LEU A 50 -5.34 -1.60 18.11
C LEU A 50 -5.47 -1.11 19.55
N HIS A 51 -5.72 0.20 19.72
CA HIS A 51 -5.94 0.79 21.04
C HIS A 51 -7.21 0.25 21.71
N ALA A 52 -8.33 0.17 20.98
CA ALA A 52 -9.61 -0.36 21.48
C ALA A 52 -9.50 -1.83 21.91
N GLU A 53 -8.73 -2.63 21.17
CA GLU A 53 -8.44 -4.04 21.48
C GLU A 53 -7.34 -4.22 22.54
N LYS A 54 -6.77 -3.16 23.07
CA LYS A 54 -5.65 -3.17 24.03
C LYS A 54 -4.43 -3.95 23.50
N ARG A 55 -4.21 -3.89 22.20
CA ARG A 55 -3.04 -4.50 21.55
C ARG A 55 -1.84 -3.55 21.63
N PRO A 56 -0.59 -4.09 21.61
CA PRO A 56 0.60 -3.27 21.54
C PRO A 56 0.55 -2.32 20.34
N GLU A 57 0.83 -1.05 20.54
CA GLU A 57 0.92 -0.07 19.47
C GLU A 57 2.25 -0.23 18.72
N PRO A 58 2.20 -0.48 17.41
CA PRO A 58 3.39 -0.49 16.57
C PRO A 58 3.93 0.94 16.35
N ASP A 59 5.17 1.02 15.87
CA ASP A 59 5.86 2.31 15.69
C ASP A 59 5.10 3.26 14.76
N GLU A 60 4.49 2.74 13.70
CA GLU A 60 3.70 3.52 12.75
C GLU A 60 2.50 4.22 13.39
N CYS A 61 1.94 3.68 14.47
CA CYS A 61 0.87 4.34 15.20
C CYS A 61 1.38 5.43 16.15
N ARG A 62 2.58 5.28 16.68
CA ARG A 62 3.22 6.32 17.49
C ARG A 62 3.62 7.53 16.63
N LEU A 63 4.19 7.28 15.46
CA LEU A 63 4.57 8.32 14.50
C LEU A 63 3.36 9.13 14.00
N GLN A 64 2.22 8.49 13.80
CA GLN A 64 0.98 9.16 13.42
C GLN A 64 0.49 10.19 14.45
N LYS A 65 0.76 9.96 15.74
CA LYS A 65 0.40 10.91 16.80
C LYS A 65 1.21 12.20 16.72
N GLU A 66 2.46 12.10 16.28
CA GLU A 66 3.37 13.24 16.16
C GLU A 66 3.16 14.02 14.86
N GLN A 67 2.76 13.32 13.80
CA GLN A 67 2.49 13.88 12.49
C GLN A 67 0.99 13.99 12.24
N ALA A 68 0.24 14.76 13.00
CA ALA A 68 -1.21 15.01 12.79
C ALA A 68 -1.50 15.64 11.41
N ASP A 69 -0.77 15.20 10.40
CA ASP A 69 -0.76 15.67 9.04
C ASP A 69 -1.82 14.94 8.22
N LYS A 70 -2.76 15.72 7.68
CA LYS A 70 -3.82 15.25 6.78
C LYS A 70 -3.29 14.62 5.48
N THR A 71 -1.98 14.55 5.25
CA THR A 71 -1.38 14.00 4.03
C THR A 71 -1.09 12.50 4.13
N HIS A 72 -0.90 11.95 5.34
CA HIS A 72 -0.54 10.54 5.57
C HIS A 72 -1.71 9.68 6.10
N PHE A 73 -2.95 10.08 5.87
CA PHE A 73 -4.13 9.37 6.37
C PHE A 73 -4.37 8.03 5.67
N LEU A 74 -4.01 7.92 4.39
CA LEU A 74 -4.20 6.72 3.57
C LEU A 74 -2.85 6.08 3.26
N THR A 75 -2.59 4.93 3.87
CA THR A 75 -1.33 4.21 3.76
C THR A 75 -1.52 2.88 3.03
N VAL A 76 -0.45 2.32 2.51
CA VAL A 76 -0.49 0.99 1.89
C VAL A 76 -0.50 -0.08 2.98
N HIS A 77 -1.45 -1.02 2.87
CA HIS A 77 -1.39 -2.28 3.62
C HIS A 77 -0.75 -3.37 2.75
N GLY A 78 -1.27 -3.58 1.54
CA GLY A 78 -0.72 -4.59 0.65
C GLY A 78 -1.38 -4.64 -0.73
N LEU A 79 -0.81 -5.50 -1.60
CA LEU A 79 -1.32 -5.82 -2.92
C LEU A 79 -1.37 -7.35 -3.06
N TRP A 80 -2.57 -7.91 -3.00
CA TRP A 80 -2.78 -9.34 -2.83
C TRP A 80 -3.29 -10.01 -4.11
N PRO A 81 -2.48 -10.85 -4.77
CA PRO A 81 -2.96 -11.65 -5.90
C PRO A 81 -4.07 -12.61 -5.49
N SER A 82 -5.09 -12.77 -6.33
CA SER A 82 -6.11 -13.82 -6.14
C SER A 82 -5.49 -15.22 -6.22
N LEU A 83 -6.24 -16.22 -5.76
CA LEU A 83 -5.81 -17.62 -5.81
C LEU A 83 -5.46 -18.03 -7.26
N PRO A 84 -4.23 -18.46 -7.54
CA PRO A 84 -3.85 -18.98 -8.86
C PRO A 84 -4.61 -20.26 -9.20
N LYS A 85 -5.05 -20.40 -10.45
CA LYS A 85 -5.82 -21.58 -10.91
C LYS A 85 -5.03 -22.87 -10.73
N SER A 86 -3.73 -22.86 -10.99
CA SER A 86 -2.84 -24.00 -10.79
C SER A 86 -2.70 -24.39 -9.31
N VAL A 87 -2.83 -23.46 -8.38
CA VAL A 87 -2.81 -23.72 -6.93
C VAL A 87 -4.18 -24.25 -6.49
N ALA A 88 -5.27 -23.68 -6.98
CA ALA A 88 -6.64 -24.13 -6.74
C ALA A 88 -6.84 -25.59 -7.21
N ALA A 89 -6.31 -25.93 -8.39
CA ALA A 89 -6.37 -27.31 -8.92
C ALA A 89 -5.65 -28.35 -8.03
N ARG A 90 -4.80 -27.90 -7.09
CA ARG A 90 -4.13 -28.76 -6.10
C ARG A 90 -4.87 -28.83 -4.76
N GLY A 91 -6.14 -28.36 -4.71
CA GLY A 91 -7.00 -28.45 -3.53
C GLY A 91 -6.89 -27.28 -2.54
N VAL A 92 -6.32 -26.15 -2.94
CA VAL A 92 -6.35 -24.92 -2.13
C VAL A 92 -7.64 -24.16 -2.45
N ASP A 93 -8.47 -23.89 -1.47
CA ASP A 93 -9.66 -23.06 -1.59
C ASP A 93 -9.34 -21.57 -1.26
N GLU A 94 -10.30 -20.68 -1.57
CA GLU A 94 -10.17 -19.23 -1.33
C GLU A 94 -9.94 -18.90 0.16
N ARG A 95 -10.56 -19.62 1.11
CA ARG A 95 -10.41 -19.36 2.55
C ARG A 95 -9.00 -19.66 3.00
N ARG A 96 -8.44 -20.78 2.50
CA ARG A 96 -7.06 -21.18 2.79
C ARG A 96 -6.07 -20.20 2.15
N TRP A 97 -6.34 -19.79 0.90
CA TRP A 97 -5.53 -18.80 0.22
C TRP A 97 -5.48 -17.46 0.95
N VAL A 98 -6.63 -16.90 1.31
CA VAL A 98 -6.73 -15.64 2.08
C VAL A 98 -6.00 -15.78 3.43
N ARG A 99 -6.10 -16.94 4.08
CA ARG A 99 -5.48 -17.15 5.38
C ARG A 99 -3.96 -17.30 5.34
N TYR A 100 -3.41 -17.98 4.34
CA TYR A 100 -2.01 -18.38 4.31
C TYR A 100 -1.21 -17.78 3.13
N GLY A 101 -1.86 -17.30 2.08
CA GLY A 101 -1.16 -16.78 0.90
C GLY A 101 -0.18 -17.79 0.32
N CYS A 102 1.05 -17.36 0.08
CA CYS A 102 2.14 -18.20 -0.41
C CYS A 102 2.46 -19.41 0.48
N ALA A 103 2.21 -19.35 1.80
CA ALA A 103 2.38 -20.47 2.70
C ALA A 103 1.31 -21.56 2.57
N SER A 104 0.37 -21.43 1.62
CA SER A 104 -0.63 -22.45 1.33
C SER A 104 0.05 -23.69 0.72
N ARG A 105 0.00 -24.82 1.42
CA ARG A 105 0.43 -26.09 0.81
C ARG A 105 -0.53 -26.42 -0.35
N PRO A 106 -0.08 -26.85 -1.51
CA PRO A 106 1.22 -27.48 -1.79
C PRO A 106 2.29 -26.55 -2.41
N ILE A 107 2.27 -25.23 -2.19
CA ILE A 107 3.35 -24.34 -2.65
C ILE A 107 4.64 -24.71 -1.90
N PRO A 108 5.71 -25.14 -2.58
CA PRO A 108 6.95 -25.51 -1.92
C PRO A 108 7.72 -24.28 -1.42
N ASN A 109 8.44 -24.46 -0.31
CA ASN A 109 9.44 -23.52 0.21
C ASN A 109 8.92 -22.10 0.53
N ALA A 110 7.61 -21.94 0.73
CA ALA A 110 7.06 -20.67 1.17
C ALA A 110 7.06 -20.62 2.71
N PRO A 111 7.68 -19.59 3.32
CA PRO A 111 7.74 -19.47 4.77
C PRO A 111 6.35 -19.16 5.34
N GLU A 112 5.94 -19.84 6.40
CA GLU A 112 4.78 -19.45 7.16
C GLU A 112 5.18 -18.39 8.19
N VAL A 113 4.81 -17.16 7.91
CA VAL A 113 5.07 -16.01 8.80
C VAL A 113 3.80 -15.66 9.58
N ARG A 114 3.90 -15.53 10.89
CA ARG A 114 2.80 -15.15 11.76
C ARG A 114 2.66 -13.63 11.81
N ALA A 115 1.43 -13.12 11.81
CA ALA A 115 1.17 -11.68 11.92
C ALA A 115 1.71 -11.06 13.24
N SER A 116 1.89 -11.86 14.31
CA SER A 116 2.50 -11.42 15.56
C SER A 116 4.03 -11.43 15.54
N ARG A 117 4.66 -11.96 14.49
CA ARG A 117 6.11 -12.12 14.33
C ARG A 117 6.53 -11.80 12.90
N LYS A 118 6.12 -10.65 12.41
CA LYS A 118 6.35 -10.21 11.02
C LYS A 118 7.84 -10.13 10.67
N CYS A 119 8.66 -9.72 11.63
CA CYS A 119 10.10 -9.60 11.45
C CYS A 119 10.85 -10.95 11.37
N ASP A 120 10.16 -12.08 11.60
CA ASP A 120 10.73 -13.40 11.31
C ASP A 120 10.80 -13.68 9.79
N ALA A 121 10.07 -12.91 8.96
CA ALA A 121 10.18 -13.01 7.52
C ALA A 121 11.55 -12.50 7.05
N GLU A 122 12.06 -13.11 5.98
CA GLU A 122 13.29 -12.67 5.33
C GLU A 122 13.17 -11.22 4.83
N GLU A 123 14.30 -10.54 4.74
CA GLU A 123 14.39 -9.21 4.14
C GLU A 123 13.95 -9.25 2.68
N THR A 124 13.25 -8.22 2.24
CA THR A 124 12.67 -8.17 0.91
C THR A 124 13.72 -7.95 -0.19
N GLY A 125 14.91 -7.45 0.17
CA GLY A 125 15.94 -7.11 -0.79
C GLY A 125 15.64 -5.84 -1.60
N LEU A 126 14.84 -4.92 -1.06
CA LEU A 126 14.53 -3.63 -1.69
C LEU A 126 15.80 -2.80 -1.91
N SER A 127 15.84 -2.08 -3.04
CA SER A 127 16.81 -1.01 -3.21
C SER A 127 16.60 0.09 -2.16
N LEU A 128 17.65 0.81 -1.79
CA LEU A 128 17.54 1.94 -0.83
C LEU A 128 16.56 3.00 -1.32
N GLU A 129 16.52 3.26 -2.62
CA GLU A 129 15.59 4.21 -3.23
C GLU A 129 14.13 3.75 -3.05
N MET A 130 13.84 2.46 -3.30
CA MET A 130 12.50 1.93 -3.14
C MET A 130 12.10 1.84 -1.66
N ALA A 131 13.00 1.46 -0.77
CA ALA A 131 12.76 1.45 0.68
C ALA A 131 12.36 2.85 1.19
N ALA A 132 13.05 3.91 0.73
CA ALA A 132 12.69 5.29 1.06
C ALA A 132 11.30 5.66 0.54
N LYS A 133 10.98 5.38 -0.74
CA LYS A 133 9.64 5.64 -1.31
C LYS A 133 8.55 4.85 -0.61
N LEU A 134 8.84 3.62 -0.21
CA LEU A 134 7.87 2.77 0.49
C LEU A 134 7.57 3.30 1.88
N SER A 135 8.57 3.77 2.63
CA SER A 135 8.38 4.30 3.97
C SER A 135 7.40 5.48 4.03
N ASP A 136 7.32 6.30 2.97
CA ASP A 136 6.39 7.42 2.87
C ASP A 136 4.93 6.99 2.77
N VAL A 137 4.66 5.81 2.25
CA VAL A 137 3.29 5.32 2.01
C VAL A 137 2.93 4.08 2.82
N MET A 138 3.91 3.37 3.37
CA MET A 138 3.74 2.19 4.22
C MET A 138 4.57 2.38 5.50
N PRO A 139 4.11 3.17 6.48
CA PRO A 139 4.89 3.49 7.68
C PRO A 139 5.22 2.27 8.55
N GLY A 140 4.53 1.14 8.34
CA GLY A 140 4.89 -0.16 8.94
C GLY A 140 6.01 -0.92 8.20
N ALA A 141 6.57 -0.37 7.10
CA ALA A 141 7.69 -0.98 6.40
C ALA A 141 8.98 -0.78 7.19
N GLY A 142 9.76 -1.83 7.32
CA GLY A 142 11.00 -1.82 8.11
C GLY A 142 10.80 -1.67 9.62
N GLY A 143 11.83 -1.19 10.31
CA GLY A 143 11.81 -0.96 11.75
C GLY A 143 11.39 -2.19 12.57
N ASN A 144 10.57 -1.97 13.58
CA ASN A 144 10.05 -3.03 14.46
C ASN A 144 8.72 -3.63 13.96
N SER A 145 8.13 -3.08 12.91
CA SER A 145 6.83 -3.53 12.37
C SER A 145 6.98 -4.54 11.25
N CYS A 146 8.02 -4.39 10.41
CA CYS A 146 8.36 -5.30 9.31
C CYS A 146 7.14 -5.71 8.43
N LEU A 147 6.23 -4.77 8.17
CA LEU A 147 5.02 -5.03 7.39
C LEU A 147 5.38 -5.42 5.95
N ASP A 148 6.38 -4.77 5.38
CA ASP A 148 6.94 -5.05 4.06
C ASP A 148 7.39 -6.51 3.92
N ARG A 149 8.16 -7.02 4.88
CA ARG A 149 8.63 -8.41 4.88
C ARG A 149 7.46 -9.39 4.97
N TYR A 150 6.52 -9.12 5.87
CA TYR A 150 5.35 -9.95 6.07
C TYR A 150 4.45 -10.02 4.83
N GLU A 151 4.14 -8.87 4.23
CA GLU A 151 3.31 -8.79 3.03
C GLU A 151 3.99 -9.46 1.84
N TYR A 152 5.31 -9.25 1.66
CA TYR A 152 6.04 -9.90 0.58
C TYR A 152 6.13 -11.42 0.78
N ALA A 153 6.42 -11.91 1.98
CA ALA A 153 6.43 -13.34 2.28
C ALA A 153 5.08 -14.01 2.01
N ARG A 154 3.97 -13.31 2.28
CA ARG A 154 2.63 -13.86 2.10
C ARG A 154 2.08 -13.72 0.69
N HIS A 155 2.42 -12.66 -0.03
CA HIS A 155 1.70 -12.27 -1.24
C HIS A 155 2.62 -12.00 -2.44
N GLY A 156 3.94 -11.96 -2.26
CA GLY A 156 4.91 -11.65 -3.31
C GLY A 156 5.83 -12.82 -3.67
N VAL A 157 6.45 -13.42 -2.67
CA VAL A 157 7.58 -14.35 -2.84
C VAL A 157 7.28 -15.56 -3.72
N CYS A 158 6.11 -16.18 -3.58
CA CYS A 158 5.78 -17.37 -4.36
C CYS A 158 5.51 -17.06 -5.84
N PHE A 159 5.10 -15.83 -6.15
CA PHE A 159 4.92 -15.38 -7.52
C PHE A 159 6.24 -15.03 -8.21
N GLY A 160 7.34 -14.93 -7.45
CA GLY A 160 8.63 -14.49 -7.97
C GLY A 160 8.59 -13.07 -8.49
N PHE A 161 7.79 -12.21 -7.85
CA PHE A 161 7.81 -10.78 -8.13
C PHE A 161 9.17 -10.19 -7.76
N ASP A 162 9.66 -9.28 -8.57
CA ASP A 162 10.73 -8.39 -8.18
C ASP A 162 10.23 -7.46 -7.06
N PRO A 163 10.95 -7.35 -5.91
CA PRO A 163 10.48 -6.55 -4.78
C PRO A 163 10.29 -5.08 -5.13
N ASP A 164 11.22 -4.46 -5.84
CA ASP A 164 11.13 -3.04 -6.23
C ASP A 164 9.93 -2.81 -7.16
N ALA A 165 9.68 -3.71 -8.12
CA ALA A 165 8.51 -3.62 -9.00
C ALA A 165 7.19 -3.80 -8.23
N TRP A 166 7.14 -4.73 -7.26
CA TRP A 166 5.94 -5.02 -6.50
C TRP A 166 5.57 -3.87 -5.57
N PHE A 167 6.51 -3.41 -4.76
CA PHE A 167 6.29 -2.26 -3.87
C PHE A 167 6.14 -0.95 -4.64
N GLY A 168 6.90 -0.75 -5.73
CA GLY A 168 6.76 0.40 -6.62
C GLY A 168 5.36 0.52 -7.22
N THR A 169 4.74 -0.62 -7.56
CA THR A 169 3.34 -0.66 -8.00
C THR A 169 2.39 -0.17 -6.89
N MET A 170 2.60 -0.56 -5.64
CA MET A 170 1.79 -0.09 -4.50
C MET A 170 1.98 1.41 -4.22
N VAL A 171 3.23 1.89 -4.23
CA VAL A 171 3.56 3.33 -4.08
C VAL A 171 2.83 4.15 -5.13
N ARG A 172 2.93 3.75 -6.40
CA ARG A 172 2.24 4.41 -7.52
C ARG A 172 0.73 4.44 -7.30
N MET A 173 0.10 3.31 -6.98
CA MET A 173 -1.35 3.23 -6.80
C MET A 173 -1.83 4.04 -5.59
N ASN A 174 -1.08 4.07 -4.49
CA ASN A 174 -1.41 4.92 -3.35
C ASN A 174 -1.44 6.40 -3.77
N HIS A 175 -0.42 6.87 -4.49
CA HIS A 175 -0.38 8.24 -5.01
C HIS A 175 -1.53 8.53 -5.98
N GLU A 176 -1.86 7.60 -6.88
CA GLU A 176 -2.99 7.74 -7.81
C GLU A 176 -4.33 7.84 -7.07
N VAL A 177 -4.56 7.02 -6.03
CA VAL A 177 -5.78 7.10 -5.21
C VAL A 177 -5.83 8.43 -4.45
N LYS A 178 -4.72 8.86 -3.85
CA LYS A 178 -4.65 10.15 -3.12
C LYS A 178 -4.88 11.35 -4.04
N ALA A 179 -4.39 11.31 -5.27
CA ALA A 179 -4.58 12.37 -6.27
C ALA A 179 -5.97 12.37 -6.92
N SER A 180 -6.79 11.34 -6.71
CA SER A 180 -8.11 11.19 -7.31
C SER A 180 -9.22 11.91 -6.54
N PRO A 181 -10.47 11.98 -7.08
CA PRO A 181 -11.65 12.41 -6.33
C PRO A 181 -11.86 11.65 -5.01
N VAL A 182 -11.38 10.40 -4.89
CA VAL A 182 -11.42 9.62 -3.64
C VAL A 182 -10.53 10.26 -2.58
N GLY A 183 -9.27 10.55 -2.92
CA GLY A 183 -8.35 11.23 -2.00
C GLY A 183 -8.85 12.60 -1.58
N THR A 184 -9.39 13.38 -2.53
CA THR A 184 -10.02 14.67 -2.25
C THR A 184 -11.17 14.55 -1.26
N PHE A 185 -12.07 13.56 -1.46
CA PHE A 185 -13.19 13.29 -0.56
C PHE A 185 -12.70 12.91 0.86
N LEU A 186 -11.75 12.01 0.94
CA LEU A 186 -11.18 11.55 2.21
C LEU A 186 -10.52 12.69 3.00
N ALA A 187 -9.71 13.51 2.34
CA ALA A 187 -9.05 14.67 2.95
C ALA A 187 -10.04 15.72 3.45
N ALA A 188 -11.08 16.02 2.66
CA ALA A 188 -12.12 17.00 3.02
C ALA A 188 -13.00 16.54 4.19
N ASN A 189 -13.08 15.24 4.44
CA ASN A 189 -13.91 14.65 5.48
C ASN A 189 -13.10 14.02 6.63
N TYR A 190 -11.82 14.30 6.72
CA TYR A 190 -10.96 13.87 7.82
C TYR A 190 -11.56 14.27 9.17
N GLY A 191 -11.71 13.33 10.09
CA GLY A 191 -12.34 13.52 11.39
C GLY A 191 -13.88 13.56 11.41
N LYS A 192 -14.54 13.34 10.26
CA LYS A 192 -16.01 13.43 10.15
C LYS A 192 -16.64 12.04 9.98
N THR A 193 -17.91 11.95 10.33
CA THR A 193 -18.77 10.83 9.93
C THR A 193 -19.28 11.06 8.51
N VAL A 194 -19.15 10.06 7.69
CA VAL A 194 -19.59 10.05 6.28
C VAL A 194 -20.49 8.85 6.01
N SER A 195 -21.25 8.93 4.93
CA SER A 195 -22.04 7.79 4.47
C SER A 195 -21.25 6.91 3.47
N ARG A 196 -21.59 5.62 3.43
CA ARG A 196 -21.10 4.71 2.41
C ARG A 196 -21.45 5.21 0.99
N SER A 197 -22.62 5.80 0.82
CA SER A 197 -23.06 6.34 -0.48
C SER A 197 -22.18 7.47 -0.97
N GLU A 198 -21.77 8.40 -0.10
CA GLU A 198 -20.84 9.50 -0.45
C GLU A 198 -19.47 8.96 -0.86
N MET A 199 -18.94 7.99 -0.10
CA MET A 199 -17.68 7.33 -0.46
C MET A 199 -17.78 6.59 -1.79
N THR A 200 -18.88 5.87 -2.02
CA THR A 200 -19.15 5.17 -3.30
C THR A 200 -19.24 6.15 -4.46
N ALA A 201 -19.92 7.28 -4.27
CA ALA A 201 -20.03 8.34 -5.28
C ALA A 201 -18.66 8.97 -5.62
N ALA A 202 -17.78 9.15 -4.63
CA ALA A 202 -16.42 9.64 -4.88
C ALA A 202 -15.62 8.65 -5.75
N VAL A 203 -15.73 7.34 -5.49
CA VAL A 203 -15.11 6.28 -6.31
C VAL A 203 -15.71 6.24 -7.72
N GLU A 204 -17.03 6.34 -7.84
CA GLU A 204 -17.71 6.37 -9.15
C GLU A 204 -17.29 7.60 -9.97
N LYS A 205 -17.15 8.75 -9.33
CA LYS A 205 -16.63 9.97 -9.96
C LYS A 205 -15.19 9.81 -10.47
N ALA A 206 -14.34 9.10 -9.71
CA ALA A 206 -12.96 8.87 -10.09
C ALA A 206 -12.83 7.91 -11.28
N TRP A 207 -13.48 6.75 -11.22
CA TRP A 207 -13.23 5.65 -12.17
C TRP A 207 -14.49 4.92 -12.65
N GLY A 208 -15.67 5.43 -12.33
CA GLY A 208 -16.94 4.89 -12.81
C GLY A 208 -17.51 3.72 -12.01
N LYS A 209 -18.67 3.20 -12.46
CA LYS A 209 -19.50 2.22 -11.72
C LYS A 209 -18.79 0.92 -11.38
N ASN A 210 -17.89 0.43 -12.22
CA ASN A 210 -17.17 -0.82 -11.93
C ASN A 210 -16.18 -0.63 -10.78
N ALA A 211 -15.53 0.54 -10.69
CA ALA A 211 -14.70 0.88 -9.54
C ALA A 211 -15.52 0.96 -8.25
N ALA A 212 -16.69 1.60 -8.29
CA ALA A 212 -17.61 1.65 -7.14
C ALA A 212 -18.05 0.23 -6.69
N LYS A 213 -18.28 -0.69 -7.63
CA LYS A 213 -18.59 -2.10 -7.33
C LYS A 213 -17.39 -2.93 -6.88
N SER A 214 -16.15 -2.47 -7.13
CA SER A 214 -14.94 -3.14 -6.67
C SER A 214 -14.55 -2.76 -5.23
N LEU A 215 -15.21 -1.74 -4.68
CA LEU A 215 -14.92 -1.16 -3.37
C LEU A 215 -15.40 -2.08 -2.24
N ALA A 216 -14.50 -2.37 -1.29
CA ALA A 216 -14.86 -2.88 0.02
C ALA A 216 -14.33 -1.96 1.11
N LEU A 217 -15.15 -1.70 2.12
CA LEU A 217 -14.82 -0.86 3.26
C LEU A 217 -14.78 -1.71 4.53
N ARG A 218 -13.67 -1.64 5.25
CA ARG A 218 -13.50 -2.30 6.54
C ARG A 218 -13.62 -1.27 7.64
N CYS A 219 -14.45 -1.58 8.61
CA CYS A 219 -14.69 -0.77 9.80
C CYS A 219 -14.56 -1.60 11.06
N ASP A 220 -14.27 -0.91 12.15
CA ASP A 220 -14.24 -1.46 13.49
C ASP A 220 -15.03 -0.56 14.46
N GLY A 221 -15.30 -1.03 15.68
CA GLY A 221 -15.90 -0.28 16.77
C GLY A 221 -17.40 0.00 16.67
N ASN A 222 -17.91 0.63 17.73
CA ASN A 222 -19.28 1.13 17.80
C ASN A 222 -19.28 2.45 18.63
N PRO A 223 -19.51 3.63 18.00
CA PRO A 223 -19.80 3.82 16.57
C PRO A 223 -18.64 3.40 15.66
N ALA A 224 -18.97 2.98 14.45
CA ALA A 224 -18.00 2.43 13.51
C ALA A 224 -17.05 3.50 12.96
N TRP A 225 -15.76 3.16 12.86
CA TRP A 225 -14.74 3.94 12.16
C TRP A 225 -14.08 3.13 11.07
N LEU A 226 -13.67 3.82 9.98
CA LEU A 226 -12.97 3.21 8.85
C LEU A 226 -11.57 2.74 9.27
N THR A 227 -11.20 1.52 8.91
CA THR A 227 -9.85 0.98 9.12
C THR A 227 -9.12 0.71 7.82
N GLU A 228 -9.87 0.32 6.75
CA GLU A 228 -9.24 -0.05 5.48
C GLU A 228 -10.21 0.14 4.30
N ILE A 229 -9.64 0.53 3.16
CA ILE A 229 -10.30 0.61 1.85
C ILE A 229 -9.65 -0.44 0.95
N GLN A 230 -10.45 -1.30 0.35
CA GLN A 230 -9.98 -2.30 -0.60
C GLN A 230 -10.57 -2.06 -1.98
N PHE A 231 -9.74 -2.22 -3.02
CA PHE A 231 -10.16 -2.23 -4.42
C PHE A 231 -9.77 -3.55 -5.07
N THR A 232 -10.71 -4.19 -5.76
CA THR A 232 -10.40 -5.35 -6.60
C THR A 232 -10.02 -4.89 -7.99
N LEU A 233 -8.80 -5.23 -8.43
CA LEU A 233 -8.18 -4.79 -9.67
C LEU A 233 -7.93 -5.96 -10.62
N LYS A 234 -8.00 -5.73 -11.94
CA LYS A 234 -7.60 -6.71 -12.97
C LYS A 234 -6.08 -6.88 -12.99
N ALA A 235 -5.61 -8.12 -12.95
CA ALA A 235 -4.19 -8.41 -13.08
C ALA A 235 -3.60 -7.90 -14.40
N SER A 236 -4.35 -7.97 -15.50
CA SER A 236 -3.90 -7.54 -16.84
C SER A 236 -3.68 -6.02 -16.97
N THR A 237 -4.15 -5.20 -16.04
CA THR A 237 -3.99 -3.74 -16.07
C THR A 237 -3.07 -3.22 -14.99
N ILE A 238 -2.41 -4.10 -14.23
CA ILE A 238 -1.66 -3.73 -13.03
C ILE A 238 -0.51 -2.76 -13.28
N ASN A 239 0.09 -2.82 -14.46
CA ASN A 239 1.22 -1.98 -14.87
C ASN A 239 0.80 -0.64 -15.52
N ALA A 240 -0.50 -0.43 -15.72
CA ALA A 240 -1.03 0.83 -16.23
C ALA A 240 -1.55 1.73 -15.10
N PRO A 241 -1.67 3.06 -15.32
CA PRO A 241 -2.36 3.94 -14.39
C PRO A 241 -3.80 3.49 -14.13
N LEU A 242 -4.31 3.75 -12.91
CA LEU A 242 -5.69 3.42 -12.53
C LEU A 242 -6.69 4.13 -13.45
N SER A 243 -7.56 3.34 -14.05
CA SER A 243 -8.58 3.81 -15.01
C SER A 243 -9.88 3.02 -14.85
N LYS A 244 -10.93 3.40 -15.59
CA LYS A 244 -12.21 2.68 -15.58
C LYS A 244 -12.07 1.18 -15.87
N SER A 245 -11.07 0.79 -16.65
CA SER A 245 -10.81 -0.61 -17.02
C SER A 245 -10.05 -1.41 -15.97
N SER A 246 -9.46 -0.76 -14.97
CA SER A 246 -8.63 -1.41 -13.95
C SER A 246 -9.43 -2.21 -12.92
N PHE A 247 -10.71 -1.92 -12.74
CA PHE A 247 -11.51 -2.43 -11.63
C PHE A 247 -12.40 -3.61 -12.01
N VAL A 248 -12.53 -4.55 -11.07
CA VAL A 248 -13.43 -5.71 -11.18
C VAL A 248 -14.46 -5.65 -10.06
N PRO A 249 -15.77 -5.73 -10.37
CA PRO A 249 -16.80 -5.87 -9.34
C PRO A 249 -16.51 -7.06 -8.42
N GLN A 250 -16.77 -6.91 -7.14
CA GLN A 250 -16.60 -7.96 -6.13
C GLN A 250 -17.89 -8.11 -5.29
N PRO A 251 -18.19 -9.32 -4.76
CA PRO A 251 -19.48 -9.59 -4.12
C PRO A 251 -19.57 -9.04 -2.69
N HIS A 252 -18.45 -8.74 -2.03
CA HIS A 252 -18.42 -8.39 -0.61
C HIS A 252 -18.00 -6.93 -0.39
N PRO A 253 -18.96 -6.01 -0.15
CA PRO A 253 -18.66 -4.58 -0.01
C PRO A 253 -17.94 -4.23 1.29
N GLY A 254 -17.50 -5.19 2.07
CA GLY A 254 -16.90 -5.02 3.40
C GLY A 254 -17.96 -5.02 4.50
N ASN A 255 -17.54 -4.63 5.71
CA ASN A 255 -18.37 -4.68 6.92
C ASN A 255 -18.79 -3.30 7.46
N CYS A 256 -18.36 -2.18 6.84
CA CYS A 256 -18.86 -0.87 7.27
C CYS A 256 -20.38 -0.79 7.08
N GLY A 257 -21.08 -0.14 8.01
CA GLY A 257 -22.50 0.17 7.90
C GLY A 257 -22.81 1.23 6.85
N SER A 258 -24.01 1.81 6.93
CA SER A 258 -24.44 2.92 6.07
C SER A 258 -23.65 4.21 6.35
N THR A 259 -23.15 4.39 7.56
CA THR A 259 -22.30 5.51 8.00
C THR A 259 -21.12 5.00 8.79
N PHE A 260 -20.00 5.73 8.76
CA PHE A 260 -18.79 5.45 9.52
C PHE A 260 -17.95 6.72 9.69
N THR A 261 -17.08 6.76 10.67
CA THR A 261 -16.20 7.90 10.93
C THR A 261 -14.85 7.71 10.22
N LEU A 262 -14.37 8.77 9.58
CA LEU A 262 -12.99 8.91 9.12
C LEU A 262 -12.19 9.45 10.30
N ASP A 263 -11.80 8.58 11.23
CA ASP A 263 -11.16 8.97 12.49
C ASP A 263 -9.92 9.83 12.25
N ALA A 264 -9.72 10.86 13.09
CA ALA A 264 -8.62 11.82 13.00
C ALA A 264 -7.51 11.55 14.03
N GLY A 265 -7.58 10.46 14.77
CA GLY A 265 -6.63 10.16 15.84
C GLY A 265 -6.76 11.05 17.07
N SER A 266 -7.84 11.82 17.18
CA SER A 266 -8.05 12.83 18.24
C SER A 266 -8.19 12.28 19.66
N ARG A 267 -8.25 10.98 19.82
CA ARG A 267 -8.34 10.32 21.14
C ARG A 267 -6.98 9.98 21.76
N PHE A 268 -5.89 10.26 21.06
CA PHE A 268 -4.55 10.02 21.54
C PHE A 268 -4.00 11.28 22.22
N THR A 269 -3.96 11.30 23.55
CA THR A 269 -3.30 12.35 24.32
C THR A 269 -1.83 12.36 23.98
N LEU A 270 -1.31 13.49 23.50
CA LEU A 270 0.11 13.74 23.22
C LEU A 270 0.96 13.44 24.46
N ALA A 271 1.67 12.33 24.46
CA ALA A 271 2.85 12.20 25.28
C ALA A 271 4.00 12.81 24.47
N VAL A 272 4.42 14.02 24.85
CA VAL A 272 5.57 14.71 24.28
C VAL A 272 6.81 13.87 24.60
N LEU A 273 7.42 13.24 23.57
CA LEU A 273 8.77 12.69 23.67
C LEU A 273 9.75 13.69 23.08
N PRO A 274 10.93 13.90 23.70
CA PRO A 274 11.89 14.88 23.21
C PRO A 274 12.51 14.45 21.88
N ASP A 275 12.52 15.40 20.98
CA ASP A 275 13.20 15.45 19.69
C ASP A 275 14.67 15.11 19.84
N THR A 276 15.19 13.98 19.34
CA THR A 276 16.63 13.80 19.00
C THR A 276 17.09 12.39 18.63
N GLN A 277 16.38 11.51 17.97
CA GLN A 277 17.02 10.25 17.56
C GLN A 277 16.62 9.63 16.18
N PHE A 278 15.99 10.37 15.29
CA PHE A 278 15.46 9.75 14.05
C PHE A 278 16.40 9.76 12.84
N TYR A 279 17.52 10.47 12.84
CA TYR A 279 18.42 10.56 11.67
C TYR A 279 19.73 9.77 11.76
N SER A 280 19.95 8.94 12.81
CA SER A 280 21.28 8.31 13.00
C SER A 280 21.37 6.81 12.71
N ARG A 281 20.34 6.14 12.19
CA ARG A 281 20.40 4.69 11.91
C ARG A 281 20.64 4.29 10.46
N TYR A 282 20.80 5.23 9.55
CA TYR A 282 21.38 4.98 8.23
C TYR A 282 22.76 5.64 8.11
N SER A 283 23.57 5.54 9.15
CA SER A 283 24.99 5.90 9.04
C SER A 283 25.72 4.79 8.32
N ILE A 284 26.28 5.17 7.20
CA ILE A 284 27.31 4.48 6.45
C ILE A 284 28.47 4.15 7.39
N ASP A 285 28.51 2.92 7.89
CA ASP A 285 29.70 2.32 8.48
C ASP A 285 29.49 0.81 8.54
N GLN A 286 29.83 0.14 7.43
CA GLN A 286 30.59 -1.11 7.44
C GLN A 286 31.15 -1.38 6.03
N PHE A 287 32.44 -1.06 5.92
CA PHE A 287 33.33 -1.69 4.93
C PHE A 287 33.64 -3.11 5.36
#